data_54d50646e05953b44df9ffa849ac5468
#
_entry.id   54d50646e05953b44df9ffa849ac5468
#
_cell.length_a   1.000
_cell.length_b   1.000
_cell.length_c   1.000
_cell.angle_alpha   90.00
_cell.angle_beta   90.00
_cell.angle_gamma   90.00
#
_symmetry.space_group_name_H-M   'P 1'
#
loop_
_entity.id
_entity.type
_entity.pdbx_description
1 polymer ?
#
loop_
_entity_poly.entity_id
_entity_poly.type
_entity_poly.pdbx_seq_one_letter_code
_entity_poly.pdbx_strand_id
1 'polypeptide(L)'
;MILYRKNERNLELHVITKREKMQYAYVFLTDLLALAVSILLSWLITDGLFNVLVPYTARDWMQTLCTLALAFVATFFCFDQTENIVTRRPGAEIKLSLKFNLMLCVIYSALMLLTKATMLDSRYFAVTVPLINALLLPLAHGALKRLLLHFQRSWGMESLVGIVTTTDRADRLINEIGKDWSRRIVGVALLEATHEIVGTEIDGIAVKANFTDFMDWIRREALDEVYVDVPM
;
A
#
# COMPACT_ATOMS: atom_id res chain seq x y z
N MET A 1 5.70 -2.70 19.30
CA MET A 1 4.31 -2.27 19.50
C MET A 1 3.42 -3.48 19.36
N ILE A 2 2.71 -3.88 20.39
CA ILE A 2 2.04 -5.17 20.51
C ILE A 2 0.72 -5.11 19.73
N LEU A 3 0.61 -5.89 18.64
CA LEU A 3 -0.65 -6.08 17.92
C LEU A 3 -1.36 -7.32 18.49
N TYR A 4 -2.40 -7.10 19.27
CA TYR A 4 -3.29 -8.15 19.73
C TYR A 4 -4.38 -8.34 18.66
N ARG A 5 -4.34 -9.41 17.89
CA ARG A 5 -5.42 -9.77 16.95
C ARG A 5 -6.44 -10.64 17.67
N LYS A 6 -7.50 -10.04 18.20
CA LYS A 6 -8.70 -10.76 18.65
C LYS A 6 -9.72 -10.75 17.52
N ASN A 7 -10.14 -11.93 17.11
CA ASN A 7 -11.18 -12.15 16.12
C ASN A 7 -12.52 -11.55 16.61
N GLU A 8 -13.22 -10.87 15.70
CA GLU A 8 -14.61 -10.42 15.75
C GLU A 8 -15.01 -9.32 16.76
N ARG A 9 -15.24 -8.14 16.21
CA ARG A 9 -16.05 -7.03 16.74
C ARG A 9 -15.46 -6.09 17.80
N ASN A 10 -14.20 -5.67 17.74
CA ASN A 10 -13.78 -4.49 18.48
C ASN A 10 -12.83 -3.62 17.67
N LEU A 11 -13.01 -2.29 17.79
CA LEU A 11 -12.18 -1.24 17.22
C LEU A 11 -10.69 -1.62 17.24
N GLU A 12 -10.13 -2.02 16.11
CA GLU A 12 -8.70 -2.15 15.94
C GLU A 12 -8.10 -0.74 15.84
N LEU A 13 -7.42 -0.31 16.87
CA LEU A 13 -6.53 0.86 16.81
C LEU A 13 -5.35 0.48 15.89
N HIS A 14 -5.52 0.72 14.61
CA HIS A 14 -4.50 0.46 13.61
C HIS A 14 -3.41 1.52 13.75
N VAL A 15 -2.36 1.22 14.47
CA VAL A 15 -1.17 2.09 14.49
C VAL A 15 -0.41 1.85 13.19
N ILE A 16 -0.51 2.83 12.30
CA ILE A 16 0.17 2.82 11.00
C ILE A 16 1.67 2.69 11.22
N THR A 17 2.24 1.58 10.79
CA THR A 17 3.68 1.31 10.89
C THR A 17 4.48 2.23 9.97
N LYS A 18 5.78 2.43 10.22
CA LYS A 18 6.66 3.24 9.36
C LYS A 18 6.65 2.72 7.91
N ARG A 19 6.52 1.41 7.73
CA ARG A 19 6.42 0.73 6.43
C ARG A 19 5.15 1.11 5.68
N GLU A 20 4.00 1.09 6.36
CA GLU A 20 2.73 1.48 5.77
C GLU A 20 2.76 2.94 5.31
N LYS A 21 3.31 3.85 6.13
CA LYS A 21 3.48 5.25 5.74
C LYS A 21 4.31 5.41 4.47
N MET A 22 5.39 4.63 4.32
CA MET A 22 6.19 4.64 3.09
C MET A 22 5.43 4.07 1.90
N GLN A 23 4.68 2.99 2.08
CA GLN A 23 3.83 2.43 1.02
C GLN A 23 2.78 3.45 0.55
N TYR A 24 2.13 4.15 1.49
CA TYR A 24 1.21 5.25 1.16
C TYR A 24 1.87 6.32 0.31
N ALA A 25 3.07 6.76 0.67
CA ALA A 25 3.80 7.77 -0.07
C ALA A 25 4.18 7.29 -1.48
N TYR A 26 4.63 6.04 -1.62
CA TYR A 26 4.96 5.48 -2.94
C TYR A 26 3.74 5.31 -3.84
N VAL A 27 2.61 4.85 -3.31
CA VAL A 27 1.36 4.75 -4.07
C VAL A 27 0.90 6.13 -4.50
N PHE A 28 0.84 7.08 -3.58
CA PHE A 28 0.46 8.47 -3.88
C PHE A 28 1.32 9.08 -5.00
N LEU A 29 2.64 8.91 -4.91
CA LEU A 29 3.57 9.44 -5.90
C LEU A 29 3.40 8.74 -7.27
N THR A 30 3.16 7.44 -7.27
CA THR A 30 2.95 6.66 -8.50
C THR A 30 1.65 7.07 -9.19
N ASP A 31 0.57 7.26 -8.44
CA ASP A 31 -0.72 7.69 -8.96
C ASP A 31 -0.66 9.11 -9.51
N LEU A 32 0.03 10.00 -8.80
CA LEU A 32 0.27 11.38 -9.25
C LEU A 32 1.09 11.39 -10.54
N LEU A 33 2.13 10.57 -10.64
CA LEU A 33 2.94 10.41 -11.85
C LEU A 33 2.12 9.85 -13.02
N ALA A 34 1.31 8.82 -12.78
CA ALA A 34 0.43 8.24 -13.78
C ALA A 34 -0.55 9.30 -14.32
N LEU A 35 -1.14 10.10 -13.44
CA LEU A 35 -2.03 11.19 -13.81
C LEU A 35 -1.29 12.26 -14.63
N ALA A 36 -0.10 12.68 -14.21
CA ALA A 36 0.70 13.67 -14.92
C ALA A 36 1.08 13.20 -16.34
N VAL A 37 1.48 11.93 -16.47
CA VAL A 37 1.76 11.31 -17.77
C VAL A 37 0.49 11.21 -18.62
N SER A 38 -0.66 10.89 -18.02
CA SER A 38 -1.96 10.86 -18.72
C SER A 38 -2.34 12.22 -19.29
N ILE A 39 -2.12 13.29 -18.53
CA ILE A 39 -2.36 14.67 -18.98
C ILE A 39 -1.43 15.02 -20.15
N LEU A 40 -0.15 14.70 -20.02
CA LEU A 40 0.85 14.97 -21.07
C LEU A 40 0.52 14.23 -22.37
N LEU A 41 0.22 12.93 -22.27
CA LEU A 41 -0.15 12.13 -23.44
C LEU A 41 -1.47 12.59 -24.07
N SER A 42 -2.45 12.94 -23.23
CA SER A 42 -3.73 13.49 -23.73
C SER A 42 -3.51 14.81 -24.47
N TRP A 43 -2.64 15.66 -23.95
CA TRP A 43 -2.28 16.91 -24.62
C TRP A 43 -1.60 16.63 -25.96
N LEU A 44 -0.61 15.76 -26.02
CA LEU A 44 0.08 15.40 -27.26
C LEU A 44 -0.86 14.79 -28.32
N ILE A 45 -1.79 13.95 -27.90
CA ILE A 45 -2.78 13.33 -28.79
C ILE A 45 -3.75 14.39 -29.31
N THR A 46 -4.26 15.25 -28.43
CA THR A 46 -5.27 16.24 -28.79
C THR A 46 -4.70 17.35 -29.67
N ASP A 47 -3.48 17.78 -29.39
CA ASP A 47 -2.78 18.79 -30.18
C ASP A 47 -2.21 18.20 -31.48
N GLY A 48 -1.47 17.10 -31.38
CA GLY A 48 -0.74 16.54 -32.51
C GLY A 48 -1.60 15.80 -33.54
N LEU A 49 -2.69 15.12 -33.11
CA LEU A 49 -3.54 14.34 -34.00
C LEU A 49 -4.78 15.10 -34.49
N PHE A 50 -5.35 15.93 -33.63
CA PHE A 50 -6.64 16.55 -33.91
C PHE A 50 -6.56 18.07 -34.21
N ASN A 51 -5.42 18.72 -33.96
CA ASN A 51 -5.26 20.19 -34.10
C ASN A 51 -6.41 20.99 -33.47
N VAL A 52 -6.99 20.51 -32.39
CA VAL A 52 -8.24 21.01 -31.79
C VAL A 52 -7.96 21.91 -30.59
N LEU A 53 -6.70 22.07 -30.19
CA LEU A 53 -6.39 22.93 -29.05
C LEU A 53 -6.51 24.39 -29.43
N VAL A 54 -7.53 25.02 -28.87
CA VAL A 54 -7.62 26.48 -28.81
C VAL A 54 -6.42 26.99 -28.00
N PRO A 55 -5.79 28.10 -28.34
CA PRO A 55 -4.66 28.62 -27.57
C PRO A 55 -5.12 28.97 -26.15
N TYR A 56 -4.78 28.09 -25.20
CA TYR A 56 -5.08 28.29 -23.79
C TYR A 56 -4.12 29.29 -23.16
N THR A 57 -4.67 30.11 -22.28
CA THR A 57 -3.85 31.01 -21.49
C THR A 57 -3.16 30.21 -20.37
N ALA A 58 -2.03 30.69 -19.87
CA ALA A 58 -1.36 30.11 -18.71
C ALA A 58 -2.30 30.02 -17.49
N ARG A 59 -3.26 30.91 -17.38
CA ARG A 59 -4.28 30.93 -16.33
C ARG A 59 -5.21 29.72 -16.42
N ASP A 60 -5.67 29.34 -17.60
CA ASP A 60 -6.61 28.24 -17.84
C ASP A 60 -5.91 26.91 -17.48
N TRP A 61 -4.64 26.76 -17.88
CA TRP A 61 -3.81 25.62 -17.49
C TRP A 61 -3.66 25.50 -15.98
N MET A 62 -3.30 26.62 -15.33
CA MET A 62 -3.10 26.64 -13.89
C MET A 62 -4.39 26.30 -13.14
N GLN A 63 -5.53 26.83 -13.55
CA GLN A 63 -6.83 26.53 -12.96
C GLN A 63 -7.19 25.04 -13.12
N THR A 64 -7.02 24.48 -14.31
CA THR A 64 -7.30 23.06 -14.59
C THR A 64 -6.41 22.15 -13.76
N LEU A 65 -5.10 22.42 -13.71
CA LEU A 65 -4.15 21.62 -12.94
C LEU A 65 -4.41 21.68 -11.43
N CYS A 66 -4.71 22.88 -10.90
CA CYS A 66 -5.06 23.05 -9.48
C CYS A 66 -6.35 22.31 -9.12
N THR A 67 -7.39 22.40 -9.97
CA THR A 67 -8.66 21.70 -9.75
C THR A 67 -8.47 20.18 -9.81
N LEU A 68 -7.67 19.71 -10.77
CA LEU A 68 -7.37 18.28 -10.92
C LEU A 68 -6.52 17.75 -9.77
N ALA A 69 -5.53 18.52 -9.32
CA ALA A 69 -4.72 18.18 -8.14
C ALA A 69 -5.59 18.09 -6.88
N LEU A 70 -6.51 19.02 -6.68
CA LEU A 70 -7.45 19.00 -5.56
C LEU A 70 -8.38 17.79 -5.64
N ALA A 71 -8.91 17.48 -6.82
CA ALA A 71 -9.73 16.30 -7.06
C ALA A 71 -8.96 15.01 -6.79
N PHE A 72 -7.71 14.95 -7.22
CA PHE A 72 -6.82 13.80 -6.98
C PHE A 72 -6.58 13.58 -5.48
N VAL A 73 -6.21 14.63 -4.76
CA VAL A 73 -5.99 14.54 -3.30
C VAL A 73 -7.26 14.10 -2.59
N ALA A 74 -8.42 14.70 -2.92
CA ALA A 74 -9.70 14.29 -2.33
C ALA A 74 -10.03 12.82 -2.62
N THR A 75 -9.83 12.37 -3.88
CA THR A 75 -10.06 10.98 -4.27
C THR A 75 -9.13 10.02 -3.52
N PHE A 76 -7.85 10.39 -3.40
CA PHE A 76 -6.85 9.56 -2.73
C PHE A 76 -7.20 9.33 -1.25
N PHE A 77 -7.68 10.36 -0.54
CA PHE A 77 -8.12 10.23 0.84
C PHE A 77 -9.46 9.48 1.01
N CYS A 78 -10.33 9.51 0.00
CA CYS A 78 -11.59 8.76 0.02
C CYS A 78 -11.41 7.27 -0.32
N PHE A 79 -10.30 6.90 -0.97
CA PHE A 79 -10.04 5.55 -1.44
C PHE A 79 -8.78 4.99 -0.81
N ASP A 80 -8.92 3.89 -0.07
CA ASP A 80 -7.75 3.16 0.41
C ASP A 80 -7.18 2.24 -0.69
N GLN A 81 -6.24 2.78 -1.46
CA GLN A 81 -5.54 2.04 -2.50
C GLN A 81 -4.36 1.21 -1.99
N THR A 82 -3.94 1.46 -0.76
CA THR A 82 -2.69 0.91 -0.21
C THR A 82 -2.87 -0.45 0.43
N GLU A 83 -4.11 -0.80 0.80
CA GLU A 83 -4.40 -2.06 1.44
C GLU A 83 -3.98 -3.24 0.54
N ASN A 84 -3.09 -4.07 1.06
CA ASN A 84 -2.62 -5.31 0.42
C ASN A 84 -2.03 -5.14 -1.01
N ILE A 85 -1.43 -4.00 -1.34
CA ILE A 85 -0.93 -3.72 -2.69
C ILE A 85 0.02 -4.80 -3.22
N VAL A 86 0.86 -5.38 -2.35
CA VAL A 86 1.86 -6.38 -2.72
C VAL A 86 1.23 -7.74 -3.03
N THR A 87 0.20 -8.14 -2.26
CA THR A 87 -0.46 -9.45 -2.37
C THR A 87 -1.70 -9.45 -3.27
N ARG A 88 -2.15 -8.27 -3.70
CA ARG A 88 -3.36 -8.10 -4.52
C ARG A 88 -3.24 -8.78 -5.88
N ARG A 89 -4.31 -9.49 -6.29
CA ARG A 89 -4.39 -10.13 -7.62
C ARG A 89 -4.55 -9.07 -8.72
N PRO A 90 -4.00 -9.29 -9.94
CA PRO A 90 -4.07 -8.33 -11.04
C PRO A 90 -5.49 -7.87 -11.39
N GLY A 91 -6.45 -8.78 -11.37
CA GLY A 91 -7.85 -8.43 -11.65
C GLY A 91 -8.49 -7.52 -10.59
N ALA A 92 -8.09 -7.66 -9.31
CA ALA A 92 -8.53 -6.77 -8.24
C ALA A 92 -7.89 -5.39 -8.38
N GLU A 93 -6.63 -5.34 -8.84
CA GLU A 93 -5.91 -4.10 -9.13
C GLU A 93 -6.61 -3.26 -10.21
N ILE A 94 -6.95 -3.91 -11.34
CA ILE A 94 -7.67 -3.25 -12.44
C ILE A 94 -9.01 -2.69 -11.95
N LYS A 95 -9.78 -3.47 -11.18
CA LYS A 95 -11.07 -3.01 -10.63
C LYS A 95 -10.91 -1.80 -9.72
N LEU A 96 -9.90 -1.80 -8.86
CA LEU A 96 -9.65 -0.71 -7.92
C LEU A 96 -9.19 0.54 -8.66
N SER A 97 -8.26 0.42 -9.61
CA SER A 97 -7.80 1.52 -10.46
C SER A 97 -8.93 2.14 -11.26
N LEU A 98 -9.85 1.32 -11.80
CA LEU A 98 -11.04 1.82 -12.50
C LEU A 98 -11.99 2.58 -11.57
N LYS A 99 -12.25 2.06 -10.38
CA LYS A 99 -13.08 2.73 -9.37
C LYS A 99 -12.47 4.08 -8.96
N PHE A 100 -11.16 4.10 -8.70
CA PHE A 100 -10.43 5.32 -8.37
C PHE A 100 -10.54 6.35 -9.49
N ASN A 101 -10.28 5.94 -10.73
CA ASN A 101 -10.36 6.82 -11.88
C ASN A 101 -11.78 7.37 -12.11
N LEU A 102 -12.81 6.53 -11.92
CA LEU A 102 -14.21 6.97 -11.99
C LEU A 102 -14.53 8.00 -10.90
N MET A 103 -14.10 7.74 -9.67
CA MET A 103 -14.30 8.67 -8.54
C MET A 103 -13.57 10.00 -8.78
N LEU A 104 -12.34 9.93 -9.30
CA LEU A 104 -11.57 11.11 -9.70
C LEU A 104 -12.35 11.95 -10.73
N CYS A 105 -12.94 11.32 -11.76
CA CYS A 105 -13.74 12.00 -12.75
C CYS A 105 -14.97 12.68 -12.12
N VAL A 106 -15.67 11.99 -11.22
CA VAL A 106 -16.86 12.55 -10.54
C VAL A 106 -16.49 13.75 -9.68
N ILE A 107 -15.45 13.63 -8.85
CA ILE A 107 -15.00 14.73 -7.97
C ILE A 107 -14.49 15.90 -8.82
N TYR A 108 -13.70 15.62 -9.84
CA TYR A 108 -13.20 16.66 -10.76
C TYR A 108 -14.34 17.42 -11.45
N SER A 109 -15.34 16.70 -11.99
CA SER A 109 -16.51 17.30 -12.61
C SER A 109 -17.32 18.15 -11.62
N ALA A 110 -17.50 17.67 -10.39
CA ALA A 110 -18.19 18.43 -9.34
C ALA A 110 -17.44 19.72 -8.98
N LEU A 111 -16.11 19.66 -8.83
CA LEU A 111 -15.29 20.84 -8.58
C LEU A 111 -15.33 21.85 -9.73
N MET A 112 -15.33 21.36 -10.98
CA MET A 112 -15.48 22.22 -12.15
C MET A 112 -16.80 22.96 -12.16
N LEU A 113 -17.90 22.29 -11.84
CA LEU A 113 -19.22 22.92 -11.71
C LEU A 113 -19.26 23.97 -10.61
N LEU A 114 -18.65 23.68 -9.44
CA LEU A 114 -18.63 24.58 -8.29
C LEU A 114 -17.77 25.83 -8.55
N THR A 115 -16.63 25.66 -9.19
CA THR A 115 -15.68 26.75 -9.45
C THR A 115 -16.06 27.57 -10.69
N LYS A 116 -17.08 27.13 -11.45
CA LYS A 116 -17.41 27.70 -12.77
C LYS A 116 -16.18 27.80 -13.68
N ALA A 117 -15.21 26.91 -13.45
CA ALA A 117 -14.03 26.85 -14.27
C ALA A 117 -14.43 26.44 -15.67
N THR A 118 -14.04 27.23 -16.66
CA THR A 118 -14.11 26.81 -18.04
C THR A 118 -13.15 25.63 -18.18
N MET A 119 -13.70 24.43 -18.36
CA MET A 119 -12.89 23.32 -18.80
C MET A 119 -12.13 23.76 -20.03
N LEU A 120 -10.90 23.32 -20.18
CA LEU A 120 -10.24 23.26 -21.46
C LEU A 120 -11.32 22.90 -22.48
N ASP A 121 -11.69 23.80 -23.37
CA ASP A 121 -12.87 23.69 -24.25
C ASP A 121 -12.80 22.50 -25.22
N SER A 122 -11.87 21.60 -25.02
CA SER A 122 -11.69 20.39 -25.78
C SER A 122 -12.40 19.21 -25.10
N ARG A 123 -13.56 18.85 -25.61
CA ARG A 123 -14.27 17.61 -25.23
C ARG A 123 -13.36 16.38 -25.36
N TYR A 124 -12.44 16.40 -26.30
CA TYR A 124 -11.46 15.34 -26.53
C TYR A 124 -10.50 15.19 -25.37
N PHE A 125 -9.99 16.32 -24.83
CA PHE A 125 -9.10 16.27 -23.67
C PHE A 125 -9.81 15.74 -22.43
N ALA A 126 -11.06 16.14 -22.19
CA ALA A 126 -11.87 15.67 -21.08
C ALA A 126 -12.15 14.16 -21.13
N VAL A 127 -12.15 13.54 -22.31
CA VAL A 127 -12.34 12.09 -22.49
C VAL A 127 -11.01 11.34 -22.52
N THR A 128 -9.98 11.88 -23.16
CA THR A 128 -8.69 11.19 -23.34
C THR A 128 -7.91 11.07 -22.05
N VAL A 129 -7.93 12.08 -21.16
CA VAL A 129 -7.24 12.01 -19.86
C VAL A 129 -7.74 10.82 -19.04
N PRO A 130 -9.04 10.65 -18.75
CA PRO A 130 -9.53 9.49 -18.00
C PRO A 130 -9.25 8.16 -18.68
N LEU A 131 -9.37 8.09 -20.02
CA LEU A 131 -9.11 6.87 -20.77
C LEU A 131 -7.65 6.42 -20.64
N ILE A 132 -6.72 7.34 -20.84
CA ILE A 132 -5.29 7.06 -20.72
C ILE A 132 -4.94 6.73 -19.26
N ASN A 133 -5.49 7.47 -18.30
CA ASN A 133 -5.25 7.21 -16.89
C ASN A 133 -5.80 5.84 -16.45
N ALA A 134 -6.95 5.42 -16.98
CA ALA A 134 -7.51 4.09 -16.70
C ALA A 134 -6.60 2.94 -17.17
N LEU A 135 -5.81 3.17 -18.23
CA LEU A 135 -4.81 2.21 -18.72
C LEU A 135 -3.48 2.31 -17.97
N LEU A 136 -3.02 3.53 -17.74
CA LEU A 136 -1.70 3.75 -17.12
C LEU A 136 -1.67 3.41 -15.63
N LEU A 137 -2.74 3.67 -14.90
CA LEU A 137 -2.78 3.47 -13.45
C LEU A 137 -2.52 2.00 -13.04
N PRO A 138 -3.21 0.99 -13.59
CA PRO A 138 -2.91 -0.40 -13.25
C PRO A 138 -1.53 -0.86 -13.72
N LEU A 139 -1.01 -0.30 -14.82
CA LEU A 139 0.35 -0.58 -15.29
C LEU A 139 1.39 0.02 -14.33
N ALA A 140 1.18 1.24 -13.87
CA ALA A 140 2.03 1.92 -12.90
C ALA A 140 2.05 1.17 -11.56
N HIS A 141 0.90 0.71 -11.07
CA HIS A 141 0.81 -0.12 -9.88
C HIS A 141 1.52 -1.48 -10.05
N GLY A 142 1.39 -2.10 -11.22
CA GLY A 142 2.14 -3.32 -11.56
C GLY A 142 3.65 -3.12 -11.54
N ALA A 143 4.13 -1.98 -12.07
CA ALA A 143 5.53 -1.59 -12.03
C ALA A 143 5.98 -1.28 -10.59
N LEU A 144 5.19 -0.51 -9.83
CA LEU A 144 5.46 -0.22 -8.43
C LEU A 144 5.56 -1.50 -7.60
N LYS A 145 4.65 -2.43 -7.79
CA LYS A 145 4.68 -3.74 -7.12
C LYS A 145 6.00 -4.47 -7.38
N ARG A 146 6.45 -4.56 -8.63
CA ARG A 146 7.73 -5.18 -8.98
C ARG A 146 8.90 -4.46 -8.33
N LEU A 147 8.86 -3.13 -8.33
CA LEU A 147 9.88 -2.28 -7.74
C LEU A 147 9.95 -2.50 -6.21
N LEU A 148 8.81 -2.49 -5.52
CA LEU A 148 8.73 -2.75 -4.08
C LEU A 148 9.28 -4.14 -3.74
N LEU A 149 8.90 -5.16 -4.51
CA LEU A 149 9.41 -6.54 -4.35
C LEU A 149 10.93 -6.61 -4.54
N HIS A 150 11.46 -5.90 -5.53
CA HIS A 150 12.90 -5.84 -5.78
C HIS A 150 13.66 -5.14 -4.65
N PHE A 151 13.17 -3.98 -4.20
CA PHE A 151 13.78 -3.24 -3.11
C PHE A 151 13.70 -3.98 -1.76
N GLN A 152 12.57 -4.62 -1.46
CA GLN A 152 12.44 -5.40 -0.23
C GLN A 152 13.43 -6.56 -0.15
N ARG A 153 13.68 -7.23 -1.29
CA ARG A 153 14.71 -8.27 -1.38
C ARG A 153 16.13 -7.72 -1.26
N SER A 154 16.38 -6.55 -1.86
CA SER A 154 17.73 -5.97 -1.95
C SER A 154 18.17 -5.26 -0.66
N TRP A 155 17.23 -4.71 0.11
CA TRP A 155 17.54 -3.85 1.27
C TRP A 155 17.18 -4.50 2.62
N GLY A 156 16.79 -5.79 2.65
CA GLY A 156 16.48 -6.50 3.88
C GLY A 156 15.36 -5.86 4.70
N MET A 157 14.41 -5.18 4.04
CA MET A 157 13.25 -4.58 4.69
C MET A 157 12.16 -5.62 5.01
N GLU A 158 12.57 -6.80 5.44
CA GLU A 158 11.68 -7.81 5.99
C GLU A 158 11.22 -7.34 7.37
N SER A 159 9.93 -7.48 7.67
CA SER A 159 9.45 -7.25 9.04
C SER A 159 10.05 -8.31 9.95
N LEU A 160 10.73 -7.90 11.00
CA LEU A 160 11.28 -8.80 12.01
C LEU A 160 10.14 -9.28 12.90
N VAL A 161 9.82 -10.57 12.78
CA VAL A 161 8.69 -11.19 13.46
C VAL A 161 9.17 -12.09 14.58
N GLY A 162 8.59 -11.90 15.78
CA GLY A 162 8.71 -12.82 16.90
C GLY A 162 7.43 -13.64 17.07
N ILE A 163 7.56 -14.90 17.40
CA ILE A 163 6.45 -15.79 17.70
C ILE A 163 6.46 -16.11 19.20
N VAL A 164 5.32 -15.93 19.87
CA VAL A 164 5.12 -16.30 21.27
C VAL A 164 4.01 -17.35 21.32
N THR A 165 4.35 -18.59 21.65
CA THR A 165 3.40 -19.71 21.58
C THR A 165 3.79 -20.86 22.52
N THR A 166 3.06 -21.97 22.44
CA THR A 166 3.37 -23.25 23.09
C THR A 166 4.09 -24.17 22.09
N THR A 167 4.78 -25.18 22.63
CA THR A 167 5.61 -26.10 21.82
C THR A 167 4.81 -26.82 20.74
N ASP A 168 3.58 -27.23 21.04
CA ASP A 168 2.68 -27.98 20.15
C ASP A 168 2.16 -27.15 18.97
N ARG A 169 2.22 -25.81 19.04
CA ARG A 169 1.73 -24.90 17.99
C ARG A 169 2.83 -24.19 17.22
N ALA A 170 4.06 -24.27 17.72
CA ALA A 170 5.18 -23.55 17.15
C ALA A 170 5.42 -23.89 15.67
N ASP A 171 5.46 -25.18 15.31
CA ASP A 171 5.68 -25.65 13.94
C ASP A 171 4.63 -25.12 12.96
N ARG A 172 3.36 -25.12 13.39
CA ARG A 172 2.26 -24.65 12.57
C ARG A 172 2.37 -23.15 12.29
N LEU A 173 2.66 -22.35 13.32
CA LEU A 173 2.80 -20.90 13.20
C LEU A 173 4.02 -20.51 12.38
N ILE A 174 5.16 -21.18 12.57
CA ILE A 174 6.37 -20.98 11.78
C ILE A 174 6.06 -21.21 10.30
N ASN A 175 5.39 -22.31 9.97
CA ASN A 175 5.01 -22.64 8.61
C ASN A 175 3.96 -21.69 8.02
N GLU A 176 3.03 -21.17 8.80
CA GLU A 176 2.02 -20.23 8.36
C GLU A 176 2.61 -18.84 8.08
N ILE A 177 3.42 -18.34 8.99
CA ILE A 177 4.06 -17.01 8.88
C ILE A 177 5.21 -17.05 7.86
N GLY A 178 5.98 -18.15 7.80
CA GLY A 178 7.09 -18.32 6.86
C GLY A 178 6.69 -18.37 5.39
N LYS A 179 5.40 -18.59 5.07
CA LYS A 179 4.88 -18.47 3.70
C LYS A 179 4.84 -17.01 3.22
N ASP A 180 4.84 -16.07 4.14
CA ASP A 180 4.89 -14.64 3.80
C ASP A 180 6.34 -14.18 3.72
N TRP A 181 6.88 -14.16 2.50
CA TRP A 181 8.26 -13.73 2.20
C TRP A 181 8.59 -12.30 2.67
N SER A 182 7.59 -11.49 3.06
CA SER A 182 7.78 -10.14 3.58
C SER A 182 8.11 -10.13 5.07
N ARG A 183 8.10 -11.29 5.72
CA ARG A 183 8.32 -11.49 7.15
C ARG A 183 9.53 -12.38 7.36
N ARG A 184 10.38 -11.96 8.27
CA ARG A 184 11.51 -12.76 8.74
C ARG A 184 11.29 -13.14 10.19
N ILE A 185 11.13 -14.43 10.43
CA ILE A 185 11.02 -14.94 11.80
C ILE A 185 12.40 -14.86 12.45
N VAL A 186 12.53 -14.04 13.50
CA VAL A 186 13.79 -13.83 14.24
C VAL A 186 13.98 -14.92 15.28
N GLY A 187 12.88 -15.43 15.82
CA GLY A 187 12.89 -16.48 16.83
C GLY A 187 11.51 -16.75 17.41
N VAL A 188 11.46 -17.75 18.26
CA VAL A 188 10.27 -18.19 18.97
C VAL A 188 10.49 -18.04 20.47
N ALA A 189 9.49 -17.55 21.19
CA ALA A 189 9.41 -17.61 22.63
C ALA A 189 8.38 -18.67 23.02
N LEU A 190 8.79 -19.67 23.77
CA LEU A 190 7.94 -20.77 24.26
C LEU A 190 7.49 -20.50 25.68
N LEU A 191 6.15 -20.41 25.88
CA LEU A 191 5.59 -20.11 27.20
C LEU A 191 5.73 -21.22 28.21
N GLU A 192 5.83 -22.46 27.74
CA GLU A 192 5.96 -23.68 28.60
C GLU A 192 7.41 -24.12 28.74
N ALA A 193 8.36 -23.43 28.08
CA ALA A 193 9.73 -23.89 28.04
C ALA A 193 10.47 -23.64 29.35
N THR A 194 11.15 -24.66 29.83
CA THR A 194 12.17 -24.55 30.85
C THR A 194 13.41 -23.88 30.27
N HIS A 195 14.26 -23.29 31.10
CA HIS A 195 15.50 -22.61 30.66
C HIS A 195 16.41 -23.47 29.77
N GLU A 196 16.33 -24.80 29.90
CA GLU A 196 17.10 -25.77 29.11
C GLU A 196 16.72 -25.83 27.62
N ILE A 197 15.52 -25.36 27.24
CA ILE A 197 15.01 -25.39 25.86
C ILE A 197 15.39 -24.12 25.12
N VAL A 198 15.75 -23.06 25.81
CA VAL A 198 16.23 -21.82 25.18
C VAL A 198 17.57 -22.09 24.47
N GLY A 199 17.63 -21.81 23.18
CA GLY A 199 18.78 -22.11 22.33
C GLY A 199 18.60 -23.34 21.44
N THR A 200 17.50 -24.11 21.60
CA THR A 200 17.14 -25.16 20.64
C THR A 200 16.48 -24.59 19.42
N GLU A 201 16.34 -25.39 18.37
CA GLU A 201 15.69 -24.98 17.12
C GLU A 201 14.41 -25.77 16.90
N ILE A 202 13.36 -25.08 16.43
CA ILE A 202 12.10 -25.65 15.97
C ILE A 202 11.93 -25.25 14.51
N ASP A 203 11.85 -26.24 13.63
CA ASP A 203 11.73 -26.03 12.17
C ASP A 203 12.77 -25.04 11.62
N GLY A 204 14.02 -25.12 12.12
CA GLY A 204 15.14 -24.25 11.73
C GLY A 204 15.10 -22.83 12.34
N ILE A 205 14.16 -22.54 13.23
CA ILE A 205 14.04 -21.26 13.93
C ILE A 205 14.46 -21.44 15.40
N ALA A 206 15.36 -20.59 15.87
CA ALA A 206 15.87 -20.67 17.24
C ALA A 206 14.83 -20.26 18.28
N VAL A 207 14.74 -21.03 19.36
CA VAL A 207 13.99 -20.66 20.58
C VAL A 207 14.83 -19.65 21.35
N LYS A 208 14.41 -18.38 21.37
CA LYS A 208 15.17 -17.25 21.91
C LYS A 208 14.79 -16.86 23.34
N ALA A 209 13.58 -17.20 23.76
CA ALA A 209 13.08 -16.80 25.06
C ALA A 209 12.04 -17.80 25.61
N ASN A 210 11.83 -17.75 26.93
CA ASN A 210 10.75 -18.42 27.64
C ASN A 210 9.74 -17.40 28.19
N PHE A 211 8.78 -17.87 29.02
CA PHE A 211 7.76 -17.02 29.62
C PHE A 211 8.34 -15.85 30.45
N THR A 212 9.48 -16.04 31.08
CA THR A 212 10.08 -15.03 31.97
C THR A 212 10.76 -13.93 31.19
N ASP A 213 11.43 -14.30 30.10
CA ASP A 213 12.37 -13.40 29.37
C ASP A 213 11.83 -12.89 28.04
N PHE A 214 10.63 -13.32 27.58
CA PHE A 214 10.13 -12.99 26.25
C PHE A 214 9.94 -11.49 26.01
N MET A 215 9.53 -10.73 27.04
CA MET A 215 9.35 -9.29 26.93
C MET A 215 10.67 -8.55 26.73
N ASP A 216 11.71 -9.00 27.42
CA ASP A 216 13.06 -8.43 27.28
C ASP A 216 13.70 -8.83 25.95
N TRP A 217 13.42 -10.03 25.49
CA TRP A 217 13.81 -10.46 24.15
C TRP A 217 13.16 -9.62 23.06
N ILE A 218 11.85 -9.37 23.12
CA ILE A 218 11.11 -8.53 22.16
C ILE A 218 11.73 -7.13 22.09
N ARG A 219 12.06 -6.55 23.25
CA ARG A 219 12.68 -5.22 23.31
C ARG A 219 14.10 -5.19 22.75
N ARG A 220 14.89 -6.19 23.08
CA ARG A 220 16.30 -6.29 22.69
C ARG A 220 16.47 -6.52 21.19
N GLU A 221 15.64 -7.37 20.59
CA GLU A 221 15.68 -7.64 19.14
C GLU A 221 14.93 -6.60 18.31
N ALA A 222 14.28 -5.61 18.95
CA ALA A 222 13.54 -4.54 18.29
C ALA A 222 12.56 -5.09 17.24
N LEU A 223 11.77 -6.12 17.61
CA LEU A 223 10.84 -6.78 16.70
C LEU A 223 9.77 -5.81 16.21
N ASP A 224 9.44 -5.89 14.93
CA ASP A 224 8.41 -5.08 14.30
C ASP A 224 7.01 -5.62 14.61
N GLU A 225 6.87 -6.95 14.61
CA GLU A 225 5.61 -7.66 14.84
C GLU A 225 5.82 -8.82 15.83
N VAL A 226 4.84 -9.06 16.67
CA VAL A 226 4.83 -10.22 17.57
C VAL A 226 3.51 -10.97 17.44
N TYR A 227 3.59 -12.24 17.04
CA TYR A 227 2.44 -13.13 16.97
C TYR A 227 2.32 -13.90 18.26
N VAL A 228 1.16 -13.79 18.91
CA VAL A 228 0.87 -14.50 20.16
C VAL A 228 -0.28 -15.47 19.90
N ASP A 229 -0.01 -16.78 20.01
CA ASP A 229 -1.04 -17.82 19.95
C ASP A 229 -0.89 -18.71 21.19
N VAL A 230 -1.76 -18.46 22.16
CA VAL A 230 -1.80 -19.18 23.44
C VAL A 230 -3.16 -19.85 23.55
N PRO A 231 -3.20 -21.14 23.91
CA PRO A 231 -4.47 -21.79 24.23
C PRO A 231 -5.12 -21.07 25.43
N MET A 232 -6.41 -20.73 25.29
CA MET A 232 -7.23 -20.28 26.42
C MET A 232 -7.72 -21.44 27.22
#